data_e54bf8b8666c235fb2a1008a7dc2cdfb
#
_entry.id   e54bf8b8666c235fb2a1008a7dc2cdfb
#
_cell.length_a   1.000
_cell.length_b   1.000
_cell.length_c   1.000
_cell.angle_alpha   90.00
_cell.angle_beta   90.00
_cell.angle_gamma   90.00
#
_symmetry.space_group_name_H-M   'P 1'
#
loop_
_entity.id
_entity.type
_entity.pdbx_description
1 polymer ?
#
loop_
_entity_poly.entity_id
_entity_poly.type
_entity_poly.pdbx_seq_one_letter_code
_entity_poly.pdbx_strand_id
1 'polypeptide(L)'
;MKSQAYRMAMLYDFYGDLLTPRQKEFYDLYYNDDLSLSEIAENYDITRQGVRDIIVRAERALEDIEEKTGLIQRYHRTGAALSSLRDLCQQIQELNEERFSDNDLDDLMQQMTTVINDMERE
;
A
#
# COMPACT_ATOMS: atom_id res chain seq x y z
N MET A 1 -6.38 17.41 7.20
CA MET A 1 -6.50 16.55 6.02
C MET A 1 -5.15 15.99 5.59
N LYS A 2 -4.16 16.84 5.30
CA LYS A 2 -2.85 16.36 4.80
C LYS A 2 -1.98 15.64 5.83
N SER A 3 -2.28 15.74 7.11
CA SER A 3 -1.58 14.98 8.15
C SER A 3 -1.74 13.46 8.01
N GLN A 4 -2.72 13.01 7.23
CA GLN A 4 -2.98 11.60 6.94
C GLN A 4 -2.54 11.21 5.53
N ALA A 5 -1.62 11.98 4.93
CA ALA A 5 -1.25 11.80 3.53
C ALA A 5 -0.76 10.38 3.19
N TYR A 6 0.04 9.77 4.09
CA TYR A 6 0.53 8.41 3.86
C TYR A 6 -0.62 7.40 3.80
N ARG A 7 -1.55 7.47 4.75
CA ARG A 7 -2.71 6.57 4.76
C ARG A 7 -3.59 6.78 3.53
N MET A 8 -3.83 8.05 3.18
CA MET A 8 -4.66 8.38 2.03
C MET A 8 -4.03 7.95 0.71
N ALA A 9 -2.70 8.03 0.59
CA ALA A 9 -1.98 7.50 -0.56
C ALA A 9 -2.13 5.99 -0.68
N MET A 10 -2.02 5.26 0.43
CA MET A 10 -2.19 3.81 0.45
C MET A 10 -3.61 3.40 0.05
N LEU A 11 -4.62 4.07 0.59
CA LEU A 11 -6.01 3.84 0.23
C LEU A 11 -6.26 4.08 -1.26
N TYR A 12 -5.69 5.15 -1.80
CA TYR A 12 -5.79 5.49 -3.22
C TYR A 12 -5.14 4.42 -4.10
N ASP A 13 -3.96 3.96 -3.72
CA ASP A 13 -3.25 2.94 -4.48
C ASP A 13 -4.06 1.64 -4.56
N PHE A 14 -4.73 1.25 -3.48
CA PHE A 14 -5.53 0.02 -3.44
C PHE A 14 -6.90 0.19 -4.09
N TYR A 15 -7.58 1.29 -3.82
CA TYR A 15 -8.99 1.44 -4.13
C TYR A 15 -9.34 2.64 -5.00
N GLY A 16 -8.37 3.43 -5.44
CA GLY A 16 -8.62 4.67 -6.17
C GLY A 16 -9.48 4.50 -7.41
N ASP A 17 -9.36 3.36 -8.09
CA ASP A 17 -10.13 3.07 -9.29
C ASP A 17 -11.64 2.88 -9.03
N LEU A 18 -12.02 2.72 -7.76
CA LEU A 18 -13.42 2.60 -7.37
C LEU A 18 -14.08 3.95 -7.10
N LEU A 19 -13.32 5.03 -7.11
CA LEU A 19 -13.84 6.38 -6.98
C LEU A 19 -14.52 6.81 -8.28
N THR A 20 -15.47 7.77 -8.19
CA THR A 20 -15.99 8.43 -9.38
C THR A 20 -14.85 9.19 -10.08
N PRO A 21 -14.94 9.44 -11.40
CA PRO A 21 -13.88 10.18 -12.10
C PRO A 21 -13.56 11.53 -11.46
N ARG A 22 -14.56 12.28 -11.01
CA ARG A 22 -14.37 13.58 -10.37
C ARG A 22 -13.71 13.45 -9.00
N GLN A 23 -14.12 12.49 -8.19
CA GLN A 23 -13.49 12.22 -6.90
C GLN A 23 -12.03 11.82 -7.08
N LYS A 24 -11.76 10.96 -8.04
CA LYS A 24 -10.40 10.51 -8.33
C LYS A 24 -9.52 11.68 -8.76
N GLU A 25 -10.00 12.53 -9.66
CA GLU A 25 -9.26 13.69 -10.15
C GLU A 25 -8.93 14.67 -9.03
N PHE A 26 -9.90 15.03 -8.21
CA PHE A 26 -9.70 15.99 -7.12
C PHE A 26 -8.82 15.42 -6.02
N TYR A 27 -8.99 14.15 -5.69
CA TYR A 27 -8.15 13.46 -4.72
C TYR A 27 -6.68 13.47 -5.18
N ASP A 28 -6.46 13.15 -6.45
CA ASP A 28 -5.14 13.12 -7.06
C ASP A 28 -4.47 14.51 -7.04
N LEU A 29 -5.20 15.55 -7.43
CA LEU A 29 -4.69 16.92 -7.39
C LEU A 29 -4.30 17.35 -5.98
N TYR A 30 -5.10 16.99 -4.99
CA TYR A 30 -4.87 17.41 -3.62
C TYR A 30 -3.73 16.63 -2.95
N TYR A 31 -3.71 15.32 -3.07
CA TYR A 31 -2.74 14.48 -2.37
C TYR A 31 -1.46 14.21 -3.15
N ASN A 32 -1.53 14.04 -4.46
CA ASN A 32 -0.36 13.71 -5.27
C ASN A 32 0.30 14.96 -5.88
N ASP A 33 -0.50 15.89 -6.38
CA ASP A 33 0.01 17.12 -7.00
C ASP A 33 0.18 18.27 -6.00
N ASP A 34 -0.21 18.03 -4.77
CA ASP A 34 -0.05 18.98 -3.64
C ASP A 34 -0.70 20.35 -3.86
N LEU A 35 -1.81 20.38 -4.61
CA LEU A 35 -2.59 21.59 -4.78
C LEU A 35 -3.44 21.86 -3.54
N SER A 36 -3.59 23.16 -3.20
CA SER A 36 -4.50 23.56 -2.12
C SER A 36 -5.94 23.47 -2.58
N LEU A 37 -6.87 23.44 -1.61
CA LEU A 37 -8.30 23.47 -1.91
C LEU A 37 -8.66 24.71 -2.74
N SER A 38 -8.06 25.86 -2.42
CA SER A 38 -8.30 27.12 -3.12
C SER A 38 -7.80 27.06 -4.57
N GLU A 39 -6.61 26.48 -4.80
CA GLU A 39 -6.06 26.33 -6.14
C GLU A 39 -6.93 25.44 -7.02
N ILE A 40 -7.42 24.34 -6.47
CA ILE A 40 -8.33 23.43 -7.18
C ILE A 40 -9.65 24.17 -7.50
N ALA A 41 -10.19 24.89 -6.51
CA ALA A 41 -11.43 25.64 -6.68
C ALA A 41 -11.33 26.65 -7.82
N GLU A 42 -10.22 27.38 -7.89
CA GLU A 42 -9.98 28.36 -8.97
C GLU A 42 -9.90 27.66 -10.33
N ASN A 43 -9.19 26.54 -10.42
CA ASN A 43 -9.01 25.84 -11.68
C ASN A 43 -10.30 25.25 -12.25
N TYR A 44 -11.26 24.91 -11.38
CA TYR A 44 -12.50 24.26 -11.79
C TYR A 44 -13.73 25.16 -11.67
N ASP A 45 -13.53 26.41 -11.30
CA ASP A 45 -14.60 27.40 -11.17
C ASP A 45 -15.72 26.93 -10.23
N ILE A 46 -15.34 26.39 -9.10
CA ILE A 46 -16.25 25.99 -8.02
C ILE A 46 -15.75 26.56 -6.69
N THR A 47 -16.53 26.43 -5.64
CA THR A 47 -16.16 26.96 -4.34
C THR A 47 -15.11 26.07 -3.66
N ARG A 48 -14.30 26.67 -2.77
CA ARG A 48 -13.36 25.92 -1.94
C ARG A 48 -14.08 24.86 -1.11
N GLN A 49 -15.26 25.20 -0.56
CA GLN A 49 -16.07 24.25 0.20
C GLN A 49 -16.55 23.08 -0.70
N GLY A 50 -16.91 23.36 -1.95
CA GLY A 50 -17.29 22.34 -2.91
C GLY A 50 -16.17 21.34 -3.18
N VAL A 51 -14.94 21.84 -3.33
CA VAL A 51 -13.75 20.98 -3.50
C VAL A 51 -13.57 20.12 -2.26
N ARG A 52 -13.61 20.73 -1.07
CA ARG A 52 -13.44 20.02 0.19
C ARG A 52 -14.47 18.90 0.35
N ASP A 53 -15.72 19.18 0.01
CA ASP A 53 -16.79 18.18 0.13
C ASP A 53 -16.54 16.97 -0.77
N ILE A 54 -16.07 17.19 -2.00
CA ILE A 54 -15.74 16.11 -2.94
C ILE A 54 -14.60 15.26 -2.38
N ILE A 55 -13.54 15.91 -1.89
CA ILE A 55 -12.37 15.19 -1.36
C ILE A 55 -12.74 14.41 -0.09
N VAL A 56 -13.50 15.01 0.83
CA VAL A 56 -13.93 14.33 2.06
C VAL A 56 -14.80 13.12 1.74
N ARG A 57 -15.70 13.23 0.77
CA ARG A 57 -16.52 12.09 0.34
C ARG A 57 -15.67 10.99 -0.28
N ALA A 58 -14.66 11.36 -1.05
CA ALA A 58 -13.72 10.38 -1.61
C ALA A 58 -12.95 9.67 -0.49
N GLU A 59 -12.43 10.41 0.49
CA GLU A 59 -11.73 9.83 1.63
C GLU A 59 -12.60 8.84 2.39
N ARG A 60 -13.86 9.22 2.65
CA ARG A 60 -14.82 8.34 3.34
C ARG A 60 -15.14 7.08 2.54
N ALA A 61 -15.28 7.23 1.23
CA ALA A 61 -15.53 6.09 0.35
C ALA A 61 -14.39 5.07 0.43
N LEU A 62 -13.13 5.55 0.38
CA LEU A 62 -11.96 4.70 0.48
C LEU A 62 -11.84 4.03 1.85
N GLU A 63 -12.06 4.77 2.94
CA GLU A 63 -12.05 4.22 4.30
C GLU A 63 -13.15 3.16 4.49
N ASP A 64 -14.33 3.39 3.93
CA ASP A 64 -15.44 2.43 3.99
C ASP A 64 -15.07 1.12 3.30
N ILE A 65 -14.43 1.20 2.14
CA ILE A 65 -14.00 0.00 1.42
C ILE A 65 -12.98 -0.78 2.25
N GLU A 66 -12.00 -0.09 2.84
CA GLU A 66 -11.00 -0.75 3.69
C GLU A 66 -11.64 -1.37 4.93
N GLU A 67 -12.59 -0.69 5.56
CA GLU A 67 -13.31 -1.23 6.70
C GLU A 67 -14.00 -2.55 6.36
N LYS A 68 -14.57 -2.63 5.16
CA LYS A 68 -15.30 -3.83 4.72
C LYS A 68 -14.38 -4.93 4.21
N THR A 69 -13.30 -4.62 3.54
CA THR A 69 -12.41 -5.61 2.91
C THR A 69 -11.23 -6.01 3.76
N GLY A 70 -10.65 -5.07 4.50
CA GLY A 70 -9.42 -5.30 5.27
C GLY A 70 -8.21 -5.67 4.43
N LEU A 71 -8.20 -5.37 3.13
CA LEU A 71 -7.12 -5.77 2.23
C LEU A 71 -5.79 -5.12 2.55
N ILE A 72 -5.81 -3.82 2.91
CA ILE A 72 -4.57 -3.11 3.27
C ILE A 72 -3.99 -3.67 4.56
N GLN A 73 -4.83 -3.90 5.55
CA GLN A 73 -4.39 -4.49 6.82
C GLN A 73 -3.81 -5.88 6.60
N ARG A 74 -4.46 -6.69 5.77
CA ARG A 74 -3.98 -8.03 5.43
C ARG A 74 -2.66 -7.96 4.68
N TYR A 75 -2.52 -7.02 3.74
CA TYR A 75 -1.29 -6.80 2.98
C TYR A 75 -0.12 -6.50 3.92
N HIS A 76 -0.29 -5.59 4.87
CA HIS A 76 0.75 -5.26 5.84
C HIS A 76 1.12 -6.44 6.73
N ARG A 77 0.12 -7.21 7.16
CA ARG A 77 0.34 -8.38 8.01
C ARG A 77 1.10 -9.47 7.25
N THR A 78 0.72 -9.72 6.00
CA THR A 78 1.39 -10.69 5.14
C THR A 78 2.83 -10.25 4.85
N GLY A 79 3.04 -8.97 4.57
CA GLY A 79 4.38 -8.42 4.33
C GLY A 79 5.29 -8.60 5.53
N ALA A 80 4.79 -8.35 6.74
CA ALA A 80 5.55 -8.55 7.97
C ALA A 80 5.90 -10.03 8.18
N ALA A 81 4.94 -10.93 7.93
CA ALA A 81 5.18 -12.36 8.03
C ALA A 81 6.22 -12.85 7.03
N LEU A 82 6.15 -12.38 5.79
CA LEU A 82 7.13 -12.73 4.74
C LEU A 82 8.52 -12.21 5.10
N SER A 83 8.62 -11.01 5.65
CA SER A 83 9.90 -10.46 6.10
C SER A 83 10.51 -11.32 7.21
N SER A 84 9.70 -11.76 8.17
CA SER A 84 10.17 -12.66 9.24
C SER A 84 10.63 -14.00 8.69
N LEU A 85 9.89 -14.57 7.74
CA LEU A 85 10.29 -15.83 7.09
C LEU A 85 11.62 -15.68 6.34
N ARG A 86 11.80 -14.55 5.66
CA ARG A 86 13.06 -14.27 4.96
C ARG A 86 14.24 -14.26 5.92
N ASP A 87 14.07 -13.57 7.07
CA ASP A 87 15.13 -13.50 8.07
C ASP A 87 15.47 -14.88 8.64
N LEU A 88 14.46 -15.71 8.91
CA LEU A 88 14.67 -17.07 9.40
C LEU A 88 15.36 -17.93 8.35
N CYS A 89 14.98 -17.82 7.09
CA CYS A 89 15.66 -18.52 5.99
C CYS A 89 17.13 -18.14 5.91
N GLN A 90 17.44 -16.86 6.06
CA GLN A 90 18.82 -16.39 6.04
C GLN A 90 19.61 -16.97 7.22
N GLN A 91 19.04 -17.05 8.40
CA GLN A 91 19.69 -17.64 9.57
C GLN A 91 19.98 -19.13 9.36
N ILE A 92 19.03 -19.86 8.78
CA ILE A 92 19.22 -21.29 8.47
C ILE A 92 20.32 -21.46 7.43
N GLN A 93 20.34 -20.59 6.42
CA GLN A 93 21.37 -20.62 5.37
C GLN A 93 22.77 -20.41 5.98
N GLU A 94 22.92 -19.45 6.87
CA GLU A 94 24.18 -19.17 7.57
C GLU A 94 24.62 -20.37 8.43
N LEU A 95 23.69 -20.98 9.16
CA LEU A 95 23.98 -22.18 9.94
C LEU A 95 24.44 -23.35 9.05
N ASN A 96 23.80 -23.51 7.90
CA ASN A 96 24.20 -24.57 6.97
C ASN A 96 25.63 -24.33 6.47
N GLU A 97 25.95 -23.11 6.09
CA GLU A 97 27.30 -22.77 5.59
C GLU A 97 28.37 -22.98 6.65
N GLU A 98 28.06 -22.66 7.92
CA GLU A 98 29.02 -22.77 9.02
C GLU A 98 29.21 -24.18 9.55
N ARG A 99 28.13 -24.99 9.61
CA ARG A 99 28.13 -26.24 10.37
C ARG A 99 27.96 -27.49 9.55
N PHE A 100 27.19 -27.43 8.47
CA PHE A 100 26.76 -28.64 7.75
C PHE A 100 27.23 -28.69 6.30
N SER A 101 27.23 -27.57 5.63
CA SER A 101 27.55 -27.45 4.18
C SER A 101 26.81 -28.51 3.35
N ASP A 102 25.55 -28.74 3.67
CA ASP A 102 24.69 -29.73 3.05
C ASP A 102 24.07 -29.15 1.78
N ASN A 103 24.30 -29.77 0.64
CA ASN A 103 23.82 -29.29 -0.65
C ASN A 103 22.30 -29.42 -0.78
N ASP A 104 21.71 -30.47 -0.23
CA ASP A 104 20.26 -30.67 -0.26
C ASP A 104 19.56 -29.61 0.57
N LEU A 105 20.12 -29.27 1.73
CA LEU A 105 19.59 -28.20 2.57
C LEU A 105 19.70 -26.85 1.87
N ASP A 106 20.82 -26.59 1.22
CA ASP A 106 21.02 -25.36 0.44
C ASP A 106 19.98 -25.23 -0.67
N ASP A 107 19.72 -26.30 -1.40
CA ASP A 107 18.71 -26.32 -2.47
C ASP A 107 17.31 -26.04 -1.93
N LEU A 108 16.95 -26.65 -0.80
CA LEU A 108 15.65 -26.42 -0.17
C LEU A 108 15.50 -24.96 0.30
N MET A 109 16.56 -24.39 0.86
CA MET A 109 16.54 -22.98 1.28
C MET A 109 16.37 -22.04 0.11
N GLN A 110 17.02 -22.32 -1.03
CA GLN A 110 16.84 -21.53 -2.24
C GLN A 110 15.42 -21.61 -2.77
N GLN A 111 14.81 -22.79 -2.72
CA GLN A 111 13.41 -22.95 -3.12
C GLN A 111 12.47 -22.15 -2.22
N MET A 112 12.69 -22.17 -0.90
CA MET A 112 11.89 -21.38 0.04
C MET A 112 12.03 -19.87 -0.23
N THR A 113 13.23 -19.40 -0.47
CA THR A 113 13.48 -18.01 -0.82
C THR A 113 12.74 -17.61 -2.09
N THR A 114 12.73 -18.47 -3.09
CA THR A 114 12.01 -18.23 -4.36
C THR A 114 10.50 -18.09 -4.10
N VAL A 115 9.92 -18.97 -3.29
CA VAL A 115 8.50 -18.89 -2.94
C VAL A 115 8.18 -17.57 -2.23
N ILE A 116 9.01 -17.16 -1.27
CA ILE A 116 8.83 -15.89 -0.55
C ILE A 116 8.89 -14.71 -1.52
N ASN A 117 9.87 -14.70 -2.42
CA ASN A 117 10.01 -13.64 -3.43
C ASN A 117 8.78 -13.54 -4.33
N ASP A 118 8.24 -14.68 -4.75
CA ASP A 118 7.06 -14.73 -5.60
C ASP A 118 5.84 -14.18 -4.87
N MET A 119 5.68 -14.47 -3.58
CA MET A 119 4.59 -13.94 -2.78
C MET A 119 4.70 -12.42 -2.57
N GLU A 120 5.92 -11.91 -2.45
CA GLU A 120 6.13 -10.47 -2.28
C GLU A 120 5.81 -9.66 -3.53
N ARG A 121 5.86 -10.27 -4.72
CA ARG A 121 5.52 -9.59 -5.98
C ARG A 121 4.02 -9.40 -6.18
N GLU A 122 3.22 -10.19 -5.52
CA GLU A 122 1.78 -10.06 -5.56
C GLU A 122 1.33 -8.95 -4.60
#